data_5b2363959a41d3d92edeb143d64dbbfa
#
_entry.id   5b2363959a41d3d92edeb143d64dbbfa
#
_cell.length_a   1.000
_cell.length_b   1.000
_cell.length_c   1.000
_cell.angle_alpha   90.00
_cell.angle_beta   90.00
_cell.angle_gamma   90.00
#
_symmetry.space_group_name_H-M   'P 1'
#
loop_
_entity.id
_entity.type
_entity.pdbx_description
1 polymer ?
#
loop_
_entity_poly.entity_id
_entity_poly.type
_entity_poly.pdbx_seq_one_letter_code
_entity_poly.pdbx_strand_id
1 'polypeptide(L)'
;MTVWEELKARGLIAQVTDEDEIKEMVNNGKATFYIGFDPTADSLHVGHFMALCLMKRLQMAGNRPIALLGGGTGMIGDPSGRTDMRQMMTKETIQHNIDCFKKQMSRFIDFSDGKALMVNNADWLLNLNYVDLLRDVGAHFSVNRMLTAECYKQRMERGLSFLEFNYMIMQSYDFYMLYQKYGCNMQFGGDDQWSNMLGGTELIRRKLGKNASAMTITLLLNSEGKKMGKTQSGAVWLDPNKTSPFDFYQYWRNVDDADVIKCMRLLTFLPLEQIDEMATWEGSQLNKAKEILAYELTNLVHGEEEAKKAQEGARALFSGGADTAHMPTTELTDEDFVEEGTIDLITMLIKAGLVPTRSEGRRAIEQGGVSIDGEKITDIKHTVSKDTLTGDGVVLKRGKKKFNRVYAK
;
A
#
# COMPACT_ATOMS: atom_id res chain seq x y z
N MET A 1 1.03 27.59 -7.97
CA MET A 1 0.93 26.91 -6.66
C MET A 1 2.29 26.27 -6.36
N THR A 2 2.87 26.54 -5.20
CA THR A 2 4.12 25.87 -4.75
C THR A 2 3.83 24.44 -4.32
N VAL A 3 4.87 23.59 -4.22
CA VAL A 3 4.66 22.20 -3.75
C VAL A 3 4.12 22.14 -2.32
N TRP A 4 4.54 23.04 -1.45
CA TRP A 4 4.01 23.14 -0.09
C TRP A 4 2.51 23.47 -0.07
N GLU A 5 2.09 24.44 -0.86
CA GLU A 5 0.66 24.81 -0.99
C GLU A 5 -0.15 23.63 -1.55
N GLU A 6 0.40 22.90 -2.50
CA GLU A 6 -0.23 21.71 -3.05
C GLU A 6 -0.39 20.60 -1.99
N LEU A 7 0.67 20.30 -1.22
CA LEU A 7 0.61 19.31 -0.13
C LEU A 7 -0.46 19.68 0.90
N LYS A 8 -0.56 20.96 1.25
CA LYS A 8 -1.55 21.50 2.20
C LYS A 8 -2.98 21.40 1.63
N ALA A 9 -3.20 21.83 0.39
CA ALA A 9 -4.49 21.78 -0.28
C ALA A 9 -4.99 20.36 -0.50
N ARG A 10 -4.08 19.39 -0.70
CA ARG A 10 -4.41 17.97 -0.80
C ARG A 10 -4.68 17.30 0.55
N GLY A 11 -4.39 17.96 1.67
CA GLY A 11 -4.57 17.42 3.01
C GLY A 11 -3.53 16.37 3.40
N LEU A 12 -2.32 16.44 2.81
CA LEU A 12 -1.25 15.48 3.05
C LEU A 12 -0.48 15.75 4.36
N ILE A 13 -0.45 16.99 4.84
CA ILE A 13 0.36 17.39 5.99
C ILE A 13 -0.40 17.10 7.29
N ALA A 14 0.22 16.35 8.23
CA ALA A 14 -0.31 16.10 9.57
C ALA A 14 0.48 16.86 10.64
N GLN A 15 1.75 16.57 10.84
CA GLN A 15 2.62 17.22 11.83
C GLN A 15 3.94 17.65 11.19
N VAL A 16 4.52 18.74 11.68
CA VAL A 16 5.79 19.29 11.20
C VAL A 16 6.64 19.77 12.38
N THR A 17 7.95 19.66 12.27
CA THR A 17 8.88 20.20 13.28
C THR A 17 9.01 21.71 13.18
N ASP A 18 9.13 22.24 11.97
CA ASP A 18 9.22 23.67 11.67
C ASP A 18 8.60 23.91 10.28
N GLU A 19 7.45 24.61 10.24
CA GLU A 19 6.71 24.82 9.00
C GLU A 19 7.49 25.71 8.01
N ASP A 20 8.11 26.77 8.48
CA ASP A 20 8.78 27.74 7.61
C ASP A 20 10.05 27.14 7.01
N GLU A 21 10.85 26.40 7.81
CA GLU A 21 12.04 25.70 7.34
C GLU A 21 11.71 24.64 6.30
N ILE A 22 10.69 23.80 6.58
CA ILE A 22 10.24 22.74 5.66
C ILE A 22 9.71 23.33 4.36
N LYS A 23 8.88 24.35 4.45
CA LYS A 23 8.34 25.07 3.28
C LYS A 23 9.44 25.63 2.40
N GLU A 24 10.42 26.31 3.00
CA GLU A 24 11.58 26.83 2.27
C GLU A 24 12.36 25.71 1.56
N MET A 25 12.63 24.61 2.24
CA MET A 25 13.37 23.49 1.67
C MET A 25 12.63 22.83 0.50
N VAL A 26 11.37 22.44 0.69
CA VAL A 26 10.64 21.66 -0.33
C VAL A 26 10.26 22.49 -1.54
N ASN A 27 9.98 23.78 -1.38
CA ASN A 27 9.63 24.68 -2.49
C ASN A 27 10.84 25.02 -3.38
N ASN A 28 12.04 24.95 -2.85
CA ASN A 28 13.28 25.32 -3.56
C ASN A 28 14.13 24.12 -3.99
N GLY A 29 13.61 22.89 -3.88
CA GLY A 29 14.33 21.68 -4.25
C GLY A 29 15.56 21.40 -3.38
N LYS A 30 15.58 21.89 -2.14
CA LYS A 30 16.71 21.77 -1.21
C LYS A 30 16.57 20.60 -0.24
N ALA A 31 15.42 19.92 -0.22
CA ALA A 31 15.24 18.77 0.65
C ALA A 31 15.89 17.52 0.02
N THR A 32 16.88 16.97 0.71
CA THR A 32 17.26 15.57 0.58
C THR A 32 16.55 14.82 1.72
N PHE A 33 15.56 14.02 1.39
CA PHE A 33 14.67 13.44 2.38
C PHE A 33 14.57 11.94 2.25
N TYR A 34 14.19 11.26 3.35
CA TYR A 34 13.96 9.83 3.29
C TYR A 34 12.60 9.41 3.81
N ILE A 35 12.14 8.27 3.31
CA ILE A 35 11.05 7.48 3.89
C ILE A 35 11.57 6.05 4.06
N GLY A 36 11.32 5.45 5.23
CA GLY A 36 11.68 4.08 5.55
C GLY A 36 10.60 3.09 5.15
N PHE A 37 11.01 1.93 4.65
CA PHE A 37 10.15 0.82 4.24
C PHE A 37 10.70 -0.48 4.78
N ASP A 38 10.07 -1.01 5.84
CA ASP A 38 10.39 -2.33 6.36
C ASP A 38 9.82 -3.41 5.44
N PRO A 39 10.66 -4.33 4.93
CA PRO A 39 10.29 -5.33 3.93
C PRO A 39 9.54 -6.50 4.56
N THR A 40 8.36 -6.25 5.12
CA THR A 40 7.55 -7.24 5.87
C THR A 40 6.74 -8.18 4.99
N ALA A 41 6.80 -8.02 3.68
CA ALA A 41 6.21 -8.88 2.65
C ALA A 41 6.97 -8.70 1.34
N ASP A 42 6.78 -9.62 0.40
CA ASP A 42 7.37 -9.60 -0.93
C ASP A 42 6.67 -8.64 -1.92
N SER A 43 5.81 -7.76 -1.43
CA SER A 43 5.18 -6.68 -2.20
C SER A 43 4.84 -5.49 -1.33
N LEU A 44 4.90 -4.31 -1.92
CA LEU A 44 4.25 -3.11 -1.41
C LEU A 44 2.73 -3.26 -1.54
N HIS A 45 1.98 -2.54 -0.72
CA HIS A 45 0.52 -2.53 -0.74
C HIS A 45 -0.01 -1.08 -0.65
N VAL A 46 -1.32 -0.90 -0.79
CA VAL A 46 -1.98 0.42 -0.75
C VAL A 46 -1.56 1.26 0.46
N GLY A 47 -1.23 0.65 1.61
CA GLY A 47 -0.72 1.40 2.78
C GLY A 47 0.61 2.11 2.54
N HIS A 48 1.46 1.63 1.62
CA HIS A 48 2.71 2.29 1.23
C HIS A 48 2.51 3.30 0.07
N PHE A 49 1.38 3.19 -0.63
CA PHE A 49 1.14 3.93 -1.86
C PHE A 49 1.18 5.44 -1.67
N MET A 50 0.59 5.93 -0.57
CA MET A 50 0.60 7.37 -0.27
C MET A 50 2.01 7.91 -0.04
N ALA A 51 2.88 7.14 0.63
CA ALA A 51 4.28 7.50 0.81
C ALA A 51 5.03 7.57 -0.54
N LEU A 52 4.78 6.62 -1.44
CA LEU A 52 5.35 6.64 -2.80
C LEU A 52 4.85 7.83 -3.63
N CYS A 53 3.56 8.18 -3.53
CA CYS A 53 2.99 9.36 -4.18
C CYS A 53 3.62 10.66 -3.65
N LEU A 54 3.84 10.74 -2.34
CA LEU A 54 4.55 11.88 -1.74
C LEU A 54 5.99 11.98 -2.27
N MET A 55 6.75 10.86 -2.25
CA MET A 55 8.12 10.84 -2.78
C MET A 55 8.18 11.31 -4.22
N LYS A 56 7.29 10.79 -5.07
CA LYS A 56 7.19 11.19 -6.48
C LYS A 56 6.89 12.67 -6.63
N ARG A 57 5.94 13.19 -5.87
CA ARG A 57 5.53 14.61 -5.92
C ARG A 57 6.66 15.54 -5.53
N LEU A 58 7.37 15.23 -4.45
CA LEU A 58 8.52 16.00 -4.01
C LEU A 58 9.70 15.89 -4.98
N GLN A 59 9.91 14.72 -5.60
CA GLN A 59 10.91 14.56 -6.65
C GLN A 59 10.60 15.41 -7.88
N MET A 60 9.34 15.45 -8.31
CA MET A 60 8.89 16.31 -9.42
C MET A 60 9.10 17.80 -9.13
N ALA A 61 9.09 18.19 -7.85
CA ALA A 61 9.40 19.55 -7.39
C ALA A 61 10.91 19.80 -7.19
N GLY A 62 11.79 18.89 -7.65
CA GLY A 62 13.23 19.03 -7.61
C GLY A 62 13.91 18.58 -6.31
N ASN A 63 13.16 18.02 -5.36
CA ASN A 63 13.73 17.46 -4.13
C ASN A 63 14.27 16.04 -4.38
N ARG A 64 15.23 15.61 -3.55
CA ARG A 64 15.93 14.34 -3.70
C ARG A 64 15.46 13.30 -2.70
N PRO A 65 14.66 12.30 -3.12
CA PRO A 65 14.19 11.25 -2.24
C PRO A 65 15.26 10.17 -2.00
N ILE A 66 15.24 9.61 -0.79
CA ILE A 66 15.96 8.40 -0.40
C ILE A 66 14.93 7.38 0.05
N ALA A 67 14.81 6.26 -0.66
CA ALA A 67 14.05 5.10 -0.21
C ALA A 67 14.96 4.27 0.70
N LEU A 68 14.69 4.29 2.02
CA LEU A 68 15.43 3.50 2.99
C LEU A 68 14.77 2.15 3.16
N LEU A 69 15.45 1.09 2.77
CA LEU A 69 15.01 -0.28 2.93
C LEU A 69 15.45 -0.82 4.29
N GLY A 70 14.49 -1.30 5.06
CA GLY A 70 14.69 -1.76 6.43
C GLY A 70 15.26 -3.18 6.52
N GLY A 71 16.43 -3.44 5.94
CA GLY A 71 17.10 -4.74 6.03
C GLY A 71 17.55 -5.09 7.46
N GLY A 72 17.94 -4.09 8.24
CA GLY A 72 18.26 -4.25 9.66
C GLY A 72 17.03 -4.10 10.56
N THR A 73 16.25 -3.03 10.40
CA THR A 73 15.04 -2.77 11.19
C THR A 73 13.95 -3.82 10.97
N GLY A 74 13.84 -4.38 9.78
CA GLY A 74 12.90 -5.46 9.46
C GLY A 74 13.15 -6.75 10.24
N MET A 75 14.36 -6.96 10.79
CA MET A 75 14.68 -8.07 11.68
C MET A 75 14.11 -7.87 13.10
N ILE A 76 13.82 -6.65 13.48
CA ILE A 76 13.30 -6.25 14.80
C ILE A 76 11.78 -6.08 14.73
N GLY A 77 11.31 -5.24 13.81
CA GLY A 77 9.90 -4.92 13.61
C GLY A 77 9.42 -3.71 14.40
N ASP A 78 8.86 -2.74 13.67
CA ASP A 78 8.30 -1.51 14.23
C ASP A 78 7.05 -1.79 15.10
N PRO A 79 7.04 -1.37 16.38
CA PRO A 79 5.87 -1.50 17.24
C PRO A 79 4.79 -0.45 17.00
N SER A 80 5.08 0.62 16.25
CA SER A 80 4.19 1.77 16.07
C SER A 80 2.84 1.38 15.45
N GLY A 81 1.75 1.83 16.07
CA GLY A 81 0.38 1.57 15.58
C GLY A 81 -0.04 0.10 15.56
N ARG A 82 0.57 -0.74 16.42
CA ARG A 82 0.29 -2.17 16.53
C ARG A 82 -0.04 -2.58 17.97
N THR A 83 -0.78 -3.66 18.06
CA THR A 83 -1.11 -4.30 19.36
C THR A 83 -0.27 -5.53 19.65
N ASP A 84 0.28 -6.18 18.60
CA ASP A 84 1.00 -7.46 18.71
C ASP A 84 2.40 -7.34 18.10
N MET A 85 3.35 -8.13 18.63
CA MET A 85 4.71 -8.23 18.14
C MET A 85 4.72 -8.82 16.70
N ARG A 86 5.63 -8.33 15.84
CA ARG A 86 5.83 -8.89 14.50
C ARG A 86 6.49 -10.27 14.58
N GLN A 87 6.15 -11.14 13.63
CA GLN A 87 6.92 -12.37 13.44
C GLN A 87 8.31 -12.04 12.90
N MET A 88 9.32 -12.70 13.48
CA MET A 88 10.70 -12.55 13.02
C MET A 88 10.88 -13.26 11.67
N MET A 89 11.46 -12.54 10.74
CA MET A 89 11.78 -13.05 9.40
C MET A 89 13.27 -13.46 9.30
N THR A 90 13.59 -14.40 8.41
CA THR A 90 14.98 -14.74 8.11
C THR A 90 15.65 -13.66 7.26
N LYS A 91 16.98 -13.62 7.25
CA LYS A 91 17.73 -12.67 6.41
C LYS A 91 17.44 -12.86 4.92
N GLU A 92 17.28 -14.12 4.49
CA GLU A 92 16.97 -14.50 3.11
C GLU A 92 15.58 -13.98 2.70
N THR A 93 14.58 -14.12 3.58
CA THR A 93 13.23 -13.59 3.35
C THR A 93 13.25 -12.06 3.24
N ILE A 94 13.97 -11.39 4.15
CA ILE A 94 14.12 -9.93 4.12
C ILE A 94 14.79 -9.49 2.82
N GLN A 95 15.88 -10.14 2.39
CA GLN A 95 16.58 -9.80 1.15
C GLN A 95 15.69 -10.00 -0.08
N HIS A 96 14.94 -11.10 -0.14
CA HIS A 96 13.97 -11.35 -1.21
C HIS A 96 12.91 -10.22 -1.28
N ASN A 97 12.34 -9.84 -0.14
CA ASN A 97 11.35 -8.78 -0.06
C ASN A 97 11.92 -7.41 -0.47
N ILE A 98 13.16 -7.12 -0.09
CA ILE A 98 13.89 -5.93 -0.52
C ILE A 98 14.00 -5.87 -2.05
N ASP A 99 14.36 -6.97 -2.70
CA ASP A 99 14.52 -7.01 -4.15
C ASP A 99 13.18 -6.85 -4.89
N CYS A 100 12.10 -7.35 -4.29
CA CYS A 100 10.73 -7.08 -4.77
C CYS A 100 10.37 -5.59 -4.63
N PHE A 101 10.66 -4.96 -3.48
CA PHE A 101 10.40 -3.54 -3.25
C PHE A 101 11.16 -2.64 -4.23
N LYS A 102 12.43 -2.94 -4.50
CA LYS A 102 13.26 -2.20 -5.48
C LYS A 102 12.59 -2.11 -6.85
N LYS A 103 12.10 -3.24 -7.35
CA LYS A 103 11.42 -3.32 -8.67
C LYS A 103 10.14 -2.48 -8.69
N GLN A 104 9.35 -2.54 -7.62
CA GLN A 104 8.09 -1.82 -7.53
C GLN A 104 8.31 -0.31 -7.37
N MET A 105 9.24 0.13 -6.49
CA MET A 105 9.54 1.54 -6.26
C MET A 105 10.07 2.23 -7.51
N SER A 106 10.84 1.54 -8.35
CA SER A 106 11.39 2.10 -9.60
C SER A 106 10.32 2.46 -10.65
N ARG A 107 9.07 2.05 -10.45
CA ARG A 107 7.94 2.51 -11.28
C ARG A 107 7.43 3.89 -10.87
N PHE A 108 7.68 4.30 -9.62
CA PHE A 108 7.21 5.58 -9.07
C PHE A 108 8.30 6.64 -9.06
N ILE A 109 9.51 6.23 -8.69
CA ILE A 109 10.64 7.12 -8.40
C ILE A 109 11.71 6.92 -9.45
N ASP A 110 12.22 8.03 -9.98
CA ASP A 110 13.36 8.03 -10.90
C ASP A 110 14.67 7.97 -10.10
N PHE A 111 15.32 6.80 -10.13
CA PHE A 111 16.61 6.56 -9.48
C PHE A 111 17.80 6.79 -10.42
N SER A 112 17.58 7.24 -11.66
CA SER A 112 18.67 7.53 -12.60
C SER A 112 19.50 8.74 -12.14
N ASP A 113 20.77 8.74 -12.50
CA ASP A 113 21.69 9.89 -12.38
C ASP A 113 21.75 10.53 -10.96
N GLY A 114 21.45 9.73 -9.92
CA GLY A 114 21.45 10.20 -8.53
C GLY A 114 20.28 11.13 -8.18
N LYS A 115 19.22 11.20 -8.99
CA LYS A 115 18.00 11.94 -8.71
C LYS A 115 17.24 11.42 -7.47
N ALA A 116 17.43 10.15 -7.18
CA ALA A 116 16.99 9.50 -5.95
C ALA A 116 18.00 8.44 -5.52
N LEU A 117 17.95 8.03 -4.27
CA LEU A 117 18.77 6.94 -3.75
C LEU A 117 17.89 5.83 -3.19
N MET A 118 18.40 4.60 -3.29
CA MET A 118 17.86 3.44 -2.63
C MET A 118 18.94 2.86 -1.72
N VAL A 119 18.71 2.86 -0.42
CA VAL A 119 19.70 2.55 0.61
C VAL A 119 19.16 1.49 1.54
N ASN A 120 20.01 0.59 2.01
CA ASN A 120 19.64 -0.47 2.95
C ASN A 120 20.28 -0.18 4.32
N ASN A 121 19.48 -0.07 5.38
CA ASN A 121 20.01 0.18 6.72
C ASN A 121 20.77 -1.02 7.32
N ALA A 122 20.67 -2.19 6.74
CA ALA A 122 21.52 -3.33 7.09
C ALA A 122 23.01 -3.01 6.93
N ASP A 123 23.39 -2.10 6.00
CA ASP A 123 24.78 -1.73 5.71
C ASP A 123 25.50 -1.12 6.92
N TRP A 124 24.77 -0.53 7.83
CA TRP A 124 25.33 0.01 9.08
C TRP A 124 24.80 -0.67 10.34
N LEU A 125 23.53 -1.07 10.39
CA LEU A 125 22.93 -1.63 11.61
C LEU A 125 23.50 -3.02 11.97
N LEU A 126 23.79 -3.87 10.98
CA LEU A 126 24.25 -5.24 11.22
C LEU A 126 25.72 -5.31 11.68
N ASN A 127 26.49 -4.24 11.47
CA ASN A 127 27.90 -4.17 11.83
C ASN A 127 28.17 -3.33 13.08
N LEU A 128 27.11 -2.87 13.77
CA LEU A 128 27.25 -2.07 14.99
C LEU A 128 27.78 -2.91 16.15
N ASN A 129 28.80 -2.38 16.84
CA ASN A 129 29.14 -2.89 18.15
C ASN A 129 28.10 -2.41 19.17
N TYR A 130 27.55 -3.34 19.94
CA TYR A 130 26.49 -3.04 20.88
C TYR A 130 26.92 -2.05 21.98
N VAL A 131 28.14 -2.19 22.51
CA VAL A 131 28.65 -1.31 23.58
C VAL A 131 28.89 0.10 23.02
N ASP A 132 29.44 0.21 21.83
CA ASP A 132 29.67 1.50 21.17
C ASP A 132 28.34 2.20 20.88
N LEU A 133 27.33 1.47 20.39
CA LEU A 133 25.99 2.01 20.18
C LEU A 133 25.38 2.56 21.47
N LEU A 134 25.49 1.83 22.59
CA LEU A 134 24.97 2.30 23.88
C LEU A 134 25.68 3.56 24.37
N ARG A 135 27.00 3.65 24.19
CA ARG A 135 27.78 4.81 24.62
C ARG A 135 27.55 6.03 23.75
N ASP A 136 27.57 5.84 22.44
CA ASP A 136 27.61 6.93 21.47
C ASP A 136 26.21 7.41 21.07
N VAL A 137 25.22 6.56 21.15
CA VAL A 137 23.84 6.84 20.75
C VAL A 137 22.90 6.74 21.94
N GLY A 138 22.93 5.62 22.69
CA GLY A 138 22.05 5.36 23.82
C GLY A 138 22.11 6.44 24.90
N ALA A 139 23.29 7.03 25.13
CA ALA A 139 23.48 8.15 26.08
C ALA A 139 22.64 9.40 25.76
N HIS A 140 22.14 9.53 24.53
CA HIS A 140 21.28 10.64 24.10
C HIS A 140 19.78 10.39 24.28
N PHE A 141 19.39 9.17 24.70
CA PHE A 141 17.99 8.77 24.89
C PHE A 141 17.66 8.63 26.37
N SER A 142 16.56 9.21 26.79
CA SER A 142 16.01 9.02 28.15
C SER A 142 14.92 7.96 28.10
N VAL A 143 15.08 6.88 28.85
CA VAL A 143 14.09 5.80 28.97
C VAL A 143 12.73 6.34 29.41
N ASN A 144 12.71 7.24 30.40
CA ASN A 144 11.46 7.84 30.88
C ASN A 144 10.73 8.60 29.77
N ARG A 145 11.46 9.35 28.94
CA ARG A 145 10.88 10.07 27.78
C ARG A 145 10.41 9.10 26.69
N MET A 146 11.19 8.06 26.42
CA MET A 146 10.80 7.04 25.44
C MET A 146 9.49 6.33 25.86
N LEU A 147 9.36 5.95 27.12
CA LEU A 147 8.17 5.28 27.63
C LEU A 147 6.88 6.13 27.54
N THR A 148 7.00 7.45 27.48
CA THR A 148 5.84 8.34 27.25
C THR A 148 5.48 8.52 25.77
N ALA A 149 6.30 7.99 24.86
CA ALA A 149 6.08 8.13 23.43
C ALA A 149 4.83 7.35 22.95
N GLU A 150 4.06 7.97 22.05
CA GLU A 150 2.80 7.39 21.55
C GLU A 150 3.00 6.03 20.89
N CYS A 151 4.12 5.84 20.19
CA CYS A 151 4.45 4.58 19.50
C CYS A 151 4.53 3.37 20.47
N TYR A 152 4.76 3.58 21.76
CA TYR A 152 4.86 2.50 22.76
C TYR A 152 3.58 2.29 23.58
N LYS A 153 2.68 3.28 23.69
CA LYS A 153 1.52 3.21 24.59
C LYS A 153 0.68 1.95 24.42
N GLN A 154 0.29 1.64 23.19
CA GLN A 154 -0.55 0.47 22.90
C GLN A 154 0.17 -0.86 23.20
N ARG A 155 1.49 -0.89 22.98
CA ARG A 155 2.30 -2.08 23.26
C ARG A 155 2.56 -2.27 24.77
N MET A 156 2.69 -1.20 25.53
CA MET A 156 2.90 -1.28 26.99
C MET A 156 1.75 -2.01 27.69
N GLU A 157 0.52 -1.84 27.25
CA GLU A 157 -0.65 -2.52 27.82
C GLU A 157 -0.60 -4.05 27.64
N ARG A 158 0.09 -4.53 26.60
CA ARG A 158 0.20 -5.96 26.25
C ARG A 158 1.60 -6.55 26.42
N GLY A 159 2.52 -5.76 26.93
CA GLY A 159 3.92 -6.14 27.14
C GLY A 159 4.82 -5.72 25.97
N LEU A 160 5.49 -4.57 26.11
CA LEU A 160 6.53 -4.10 25.20
C LEU A 160 7.82 -4.88 25.45
N SER A 161 8.36 -5.56 24.44
CA SER A 161 9.64 -6.26 24.55
C SER A 161 10.81 -5.27 24.47
N PHE A 162 11.96 -5.65 25.06
CA PHE A 162 13.19 -4.88 24.93
C PHE A 162 13.63 -4.73 23.47
N LEU A 163 13.37 -5.75 22.65
CA LEU A 163 13.63 -5.73 21.21
C LEU A 163 12.88 -4.58 20.54
N GLU A 164 11.55 -4.52 20.72
CA GLU A 164 10.70 -3.47 20.15
C GLU A 164 11.03 -2.08 20.70
N PHE A 165 11.41 -1.99 21.99
CA PHE A 165 11.79 -0.74 22.62
C PHE A 165 13.02 -0.10 21.97
N ASN A 166 13.95 -0.90 21.44
CA ASN A 166 15.12 -0.39 20.74
C ASN A 166 14.84 0.13 19.32
N TYR A 167 13.65 -0.14 18.76
CA TYR A 167 13.34 0.27 17.37
C TYR A 167 13.47 1.78 17.16
N MET A 168 12.99 2.60 18.09
CA MET A 168 13.13 4.08 18.03
C MET A 168 14.60 4.51 17.95
N ILE A 169 15.49 3.86 18.68
CA ILE A 169 16.94 4.16 18.67
C ILE A 169 17.53 3.82 17.30
N MET A 170 17.15 2.66 16.74
CA MET A 170 17.62 2.22 15.43
C MET A 170 17.17 3.17 14.31
N GLN A 171 15.89 3.55 14.29
CA GLN A 171 15.36 4.50 13.31
C GLN A 171 15.99 5.90 13.47
N SER A 172 16.24 6.32 14.71
CA SER A 172 16.94 7.58 14.96
C SER A 172 18.40 7.54 14.45
N TYR A 173 19.06 6.39 14.62
CA TYR A 173 20.40 6.17 14.10
C TYR A 173 20.41 6.12 12.56
N ASP A 174 19.38 5.57 11.93
CA ASP A 174 19.22 5.61 10.48
C ASP A 174 19.21 7.06 9.97
N PHE A 175 18.44 7.95 10.58
CA PHE A 175 18.40 9.36 10.17
C PHE A 175 19.76 10.04 10.35
N TYR A 176 20.42 9.76 11.47
CA TYR A 176 21.77 10.27 11.74
C TYR A 176 22.78 9.79 10.68
N MET A 177 22.76 8.51 10.30
CA MET A 177 23.64 7.96 9.26
C MET A 177 23.33 8.53 7.87
N LEU A 178 22.06 8.67 7.53
CA LEU A 178 21.63 9.26 6.27
C LEU A 178 22.01 10.74 6.18
N TYR A 179 21.90 11.47 7.29
CA TYR A 179 22.36 12.86 7.37
C TYR A 179 23.85 12.97 7.06
N GLN A 180 24.69 12.15 7.71
CA GLN A 180 26.13 12.19 7.53
C GLN A 180 26.60 11.71 6.15
N LYS A 181 26.01 10.61 5.64
CA LYS A 181 26.47 9.99 4.40
C LYS A 181 25.92 10.66 3.14
N TYR A 182 24.70 11.17 3.20
CA TYR A 182 23.97 11.61 2.00
C TYR A 182 23.44 13.03 2.09
N GLY A 183 23.70 13.74 3.20
CA GLY A 183 23.15 15.08 3.44
C GLY A 183 21.62 15.08 3.60
N CYS A 184 21.06 13.95 4.06
CA CYS A 184 19.63 13.83 4.29
C CYS A 184 19.19 14.75 5.43
N ASN A 185 18.52 15.84 5.11
CA ASN A 185 18.12 16.88 6.06
C ASN A 185 16.66 16.78 6.50
N MET A 186 15.89 15.79 5.97
CA MET A 186 14.47 15.68 6.23
C MET A 186 13.99 14.24 6.25
N GLN A 187 13.07 13.93 7.16
CA GLN A 187 12.38 12.66 7.23
C GLN A 187 10.87 12.87 7.00
N PHE A 188 10.28 12.00 6.18
CA PHE A 188 8.83 11.87 6.06
C PHE A 188 8.37 10.49 6.53
N GLY A 189 7.15 10.41 7.04
CA GLY A 189 6.53 9.16 7.46
C GLY A 189 5.05 9.32 7.71
N GLY A 190 4.33 8.22 7.99
CA GLY A 190 2.97 8.25 8.47
C GLY A 190 2.88 8.90 9.86
N ASP A 191 1.70 9.36 10.23
CA ASP A 191 1.50 10.08 11.50
C ASP A 191 1.81 9.20 12.74
N ASP A 192 1.71 7.90 12.61
CA ASP A 192 2.13 6.92 13.62
C ASP A 192 3.65 6.87 13.86
N GLN A 193 4.47 7.47 12.98
CA GLN A 193 5.94 7.52 13.07
C GLN A 193 6.49 8.75 13.81
N TRP A 194 5.65 9.70 14.19
CA TRP A 194 6.07 11.00 14.71
C TRP A 194 7.13 10.90 15.83
N SER A 195 6.87 10.06 16.83
CA SER A 195 7.80 9.88 17.97
C SER A 195 9.17 9.35 17.56
N ASN A 196 9.20 8.39 16.62
CA ASN A 196 10.45 7.83 16.08
C ASN A 196 11.24 8.90 15.30
N MET A 197 10.53 9.71 14.50
CA MET A 197 11.13 10.77 13.69
C MET A 197 11.77 11.86 14.56
N LEU A 198 11.09 12.27 15.63
CA LEU A 198 11.63 13.23 16.60
C LEU A 198 12.89 12.70 17.31
N GLY A 199 12.98 11.39 17.55
CA GLY A 199 14.20 10.77 18.06
C GLY A 199 15.41 11.02 17.14
N GLY A 200 15.20 10.92 15.84
CA GLY A 200 16.25 11.17 14.83
C GLY A 200 16.68 12.63 14.74
N THR A 201 15.71 13.57 14.68
CA THR A 201 16.02 15.00 14.66
C THR A 201 16.81 15.43 15.92
N GLU A 202 16.41 14.93 17.08
CA GLU A 202 17.07 15.22 18.35
C GLU A 202 18.48 14.59 18.42
N LEU A 203 18.69 13.39 17.90
CA LEU A 203 19.99 12.75 17.84
C LEU A 203 20.97 13.55 16.99
N ILE A 204 20.53 14.01 15.80
CA ILE A 204 21.33 14.87 14.91
C ILE A 204 21.70 16.16 15.61
N ARG A 205 20.73 16.81 16.27
CA ARG A 205 20.95 18.05 17.01
C ARG A 205 22.00 17.87 18.12
N ARG A 206 21.90 16.80 18.91
CA ARG A 206 22.80 16.55 20.05
C ARG A 206 24.20 16.15 19.63
N LYS A 207 24.32 15.31 18.58
CA LYS A 207 25.63 14.80 18.15
C LYS A 207 26.37 15.73 17.19
N LEU A 208 25.65 16.42 16.31
CA LEU A 208 26.26 17.23 15.25
C LEU A 208 26.10 18.74 15.44
N GLY A 209 25.22 19.17 16.38
CA GLY A 209 24.87 20.59 16.52
C GLY A 209 24.17 21.14 15.27
N LYS A 210 23.51 20.28 14.49
CA LYS A 210 22.82 20.61 13.23
C LYS A 210 21.33 20.39 13.37
N ASN A 211 20.53 21.07 12.54
CA ASN A 211 19.11 20.86 12.44
C ASN A 211 18.79 19.84 11.35
N ALA A 212 17.75 19.07 11.59
CA ALA A 212 17.09 18.23 10.60
C ALA A 212 15.59 18.27 10.87
N SER A 213 14.79 18.24 9.82
CA SER A 213 13.35 18.44 9.90
C SER A 213 12.58 17.13 9.71
N ALA A 214 11.37 17.08 10.24
CA ALA A 214 10.48 15.96 10.10
C ALA A 214 9.06 16.43 9.79
N MET A 215 8.37 15.70 8.90
CA MET A 215 6.97 15.91 8.58
C MET A 215 6.24 14.58 8.48
N THR A 216 5.09 14.47 9.15
CA THR A 216 4.22 13.33 8.96
C THR A 216 3.10 13.64 7.98
N ILE A 217 2.66 12.58 7.28
CA ILE A 217 1.49 12.61 6.41
C ILE A 217 0.32 11.93 7.09
N THR A 218 -0.87 12.41 6.75
CA THR A 218 -2.13 11.81 7.21
C THR A 218 -2.19 10.33 6.85
N LEU A 219 -2.78 9.52 7.72
CA LEU A 219 -3.02 8.12 7.41
C LEU A 219 -4.14 7.98 6.38
N LEU A 220 -4.00 7.03 5.46
CA LEU A 220 -5.04 6.70 4.48
C LEU A 220 -6.14 5.89 5.17
N LEU A 221 -7.12 6.60 5.71
CA LEU A 221 -8.28 6.03 6.39
C LEU A 221 -9.54 6.20 5.53
N ASN A 222 -10.45 5.22 5.58
CA ASN A 222 -11.78 5.39 5.01
C ASN A 222 -12.67 6.25 5.91
N SER A 223 -13.90 6.54 5.47
CA SER A 223 -14.91 7.32 6.19
C SER A 223 -15.29 6.76 7.57
N GLU A 224 -15.05 5.45 7.80
CA GLU A 224 -15.24 4.79 9.11
C GLU A 224 -14.00 4.88 10.01
N GLY A 225 -12.93 5.55 9.60
CA GLY A 225 -11.65 5.64 10.35
C GLY A 225 -10.77 4.39 10.27
N LYS A 226 -11.06 3.45 9.38
CA LYS A 226 -10.25 2.23 9.19
C LYS A 226 -9.15 2.44 8.15
N LYS A 227 -7.96 1.88 8.37
CA LYS A 227 -6.86 1.92 7.39
C LYS A 227 -7.30 1.27 6.07
N MET A 228 -7.19 2.01 4.95
CA MET A 228 -7.51 1.52 3.62
C MET A 228 -6.44 0.52 3.11
N GLY A 229 -6.79 -0.23 2.07
CA GLY A 229 -5.90 -1.24 1.47
C GLY A 229 -5.93 -2.59 2.17
N LYS A 230 -6.82 -2.79 3.14
CA LYS A 230 -7.13 -4.10 3.73
C LYS A 230 -8.55 -4.49 3.36
N THR A 231 -8.71 -5.70 2.83
CA THR A 231 -9.99 -6.33 2.54
C THR A 231 -10.19 -7.55 3.43
N GLN A 232 -11.35 -8.18 3.39
CA GLN A 232 -11.58 -9.46 4.07
C GLN A 232 -10.63 -10.58 3.55
N SER A 233 -10.13 -10.45 2.32
CA SER A 233 -9.20 -11.38 1.68
C SER A 233 -7.72 -10.99 1.86
N GLY A 234 -7.40 -9.97 2.64
CA GLY A 234 -6.02 -9.53 2.90
C GLY A 234 -5.70 -8.13 2.39
N ALA A 235 -4.42 -7.85 2.17
CA ALA A 235 -3.96 -6.57 1.66
C ALA A 235 -4.22 -6.44 0.14
N VAL A 236 -4.44 -5.20 -0.32
CA VAL A 236 -4.43 -4.84 -1.76
C VAL A 236 -3.00 -4.51 -2.14
N TRP A 237 -2.40 -5.41 -2.92
CA TRP A 237 -0.99 -5.38 -3.27
C TRP A 237 -0.73 -4.55 -4.52
N LEU A 238 0.48 -4.00 -4.64
CA LEU A 238 0.94 -3.32 -5.86
C LEU A 238 1.56 -4.28 -6.88
N ASP A 239 1.83 -5.54 -6.48
CA ASP A 239 2.28 -6.59 -7.37
C ASP A 239 1.09 -7.16 -8.16
N PRO A 240 1.14 -7.13 -9.52
CA PRO A 240 0.06 -7.66 -10.35
C PRO A 240 -0.19 -9.16 -10.20
N ASN A 241 0.80 -9.92 -9.70
CA ASN A 241 0.64 -11.36 -9.45
C ASN A 241 -0.12 -11.65 -8.13
N LYS A 242 -0.23 -10.66 -7.23
CA LYS A 242 -0.93 -10.79 -5.93
C LYS A 242 -2.30 -10.12 -5.93
N THR A 243 -2.40 -8.98 -6.58
CA THR A 243 -3.66 -8.28 -6.86
C THR A 243 -3.62 -7.90 -8.33
N SER A 244 -4.44 -8.54 -9.15
CA SER A 244 -4.46 -8.26 -10.58
C SER A 244 -4.75 -6.78 -10.85
N PRO A 245 -4.31 -6.20 -11.98
CA PRO A 245 -4.65 -4.83 -12.36
C PRO A 245 -6.16 -4.59 -12.38
N PHE A 246 -6.94 -5.60 -12.77
CA PHE A 246 -8.39 -5.56 -12.73
C PHE A 246 -8.95 -5.49 -11.29
N ASP A 247 -8.47 -6.33 -10.38
CA ASP A 247 -8.91 -6.30 -8.98
C ASP A 247 -8.47 -5.02 -8.27
N PHE A 248 -7.28 -4.52 -8.61
CA PHE A 248 -6.79 -3.23 -8.13
C PHE A 248 -7.68 -2.08 -8.61
N TYR A 249 -8.06 -2.08 -9.89
CA TYR A 249 -9.02 -1.13 -10.46
C TYR A 249 -10.38 -1.23 -9.76
N GLN A 250 -10.90 -2.44 -9.58
CA GLN A 250 -12.18 -2.68 -8.93
C GLN A 250 -12.18 -2.25 -7.45
N TYR A 251 -11.06 -2.41 -6.75
CA TYR A 251 -10.94 -1.91 -5.39
C TYR A 251 -11.21 -0.40 -5.33
N TRP A 252 -10.58 0.38 -6.18
CA TRP A 252 -10.76 1.84 -6.23
C TRP A 252 -12.10 2.26 -6.81
N ARG A 253 -12.61 1.52 -7.78
CA ARG A 253 -13.95 1.74 -8.37
C ARG A 253 -15.08 1.52 -7.36
N ASN A 254 -14.82 0.75 -6.31
CA ASN A 254 -15.80 0.37 -5.28
C ASN A 254 -15.56 1.05 -3.92
N VAL A 255 -14.74 2.10 -3.83
CA VAL A 255 -14.63 2.91 -2.61
C VAL A 255 -15.96 3.60 -2.32
N ASP A 256 -16.21 3.89 -1.05
CA ASP A 256 -17.42 4.60 -0.65
C ASP A 256 -17.47 6.01 -1.24
N ASP A 257 -18.65 6.52 -1.51
CA ASP A 257 -18.86 7.83 -2.13
C ASP A 257 -18.15 8.95 -1.34
N ALA A 258 -18.20 8.86 -0.01
CA ALA A 258 -17.57 9.81 0.90
C ALA A 258 -16.02 9.80 0.82
N ASP A 259 -15.42 8.74 0.30
CA ASP A 259 -13.96 8.58 0.25
C ASP A 259 -13.35 8.97 -1.12
N VAL A 260 -14.17 9.09 -2.17
CA VAL A 260 -13.70 9.29 -3.55
C VAL A 260 -12.80 10.52 -3.68
N ILE A 261 -13.32 11.69 -3.30
CA ILE A 261 -12.62 12.97 -3.44
C ILE A 261 -11.38 13.02 -2.55
N LYS A 262 -11.46 12.49 -1.34
CA LYS A 262 -10.33 12.36 -0.44
C LYS A 262 -9.21 11.51 -1.06
N CYS A 263 -9.54 10.34 -1.62
CA CYS A 263 -8.58 9.49 -2.30
C CYS A 263 -7.97 10.19 -3.54
N MET A 264 -8.77 10.93 -4.31
CA MET A 264 -8.25 11.72 -5.43
C MET A 264 -7.23 12.76 -4.99
N ARG A 265 -7.52 13.53 -3.93
CA ARG A 265 -6.60 14.54 -3.40
C ARG A 265 -5.29 13.91 -2.92
N LEU A 266 -5.37 12.83 -2.17
CA LEU A 266 -4.20 12.21 -1.52
C LEU A 266 -3.32 11.44 -2.50
N LEU A 267 -3.90 10.71 -3.46
CA LEU A 267 -3.21 9.67 -4.20
C LEU A 267 -2.99 9.98 -5.69
N THR A 268 -3.81 10.87 -6.31
CA THR A 268 -3.67 11.16 -7.74
C THR A 268 -2.81 12.39 -8.00
N PHE A 269 -2.36 12.55 -9.24
CA PHE A 269 -1.64 13.72 -9.74
C PHE A 269 -2.55 14.64 -10.57
N LEU A 270 -3.87 14.44 -10.51
CA LEU A 270 -4.84 15.30 -11.16
C LEU A 270 -4.75 16.74 -10.62
N PRO A 271 -4.97 17.76 -11.47
CA PRO A 271 -5.07 19.15 -11.03
C PRO A 271 -6.13 19.31 -9.94
N LEU A 272 -5.85 20.15 -8.94
CA LEU A 272 -6.79 20.38 -7.83
C LEU A 272 -8.11 20.96 -8.31
N GLU A 273 -8.06 21.85 -9.31
CA GLU A 273 -9.25 22.47 -9.93
C GLU A 273 -10.20 21.41 -10.51
N GLN A 274 -9.64 20.36 -11.14
CA GLN A 274 -10.44 19.25 -11.65
C GLN A 274 -11.04 18.40 -10.53
N ILE A 275 -10.29 18.20 -9.43
CA ILE A 275 -10.81 17.47 -8.26
C ILE A 275 -11.90 18.30 -7.56
N ASP A 276 -11.74 19.61 -7.46
CA ASP A 276 -12.72 20.53 -6.87
C ASP A 276 -14.03 20.58 -7.68
N GLU A 277 -13.93 20.52 -9.01
CA GLU A 277 -15.11 20.34 -9.88
C GLU A 277 -15.82 19.01 -9.55
N MET A 278 -15.08 17.90 -9.50
CA MET A 278 -15.64 16.58 -9.18
C MET A 278 -16.21 16.51 -7.75
N ALA A 279 -15.74 17.35 -6.83
CA ALA A 279 -16.27 17.42 -5.47
C ALA A 279 -17.72 17.96 -5.41
N THR A 280 -18.19 18.61 -6.47
CA THR A 280 -19.58 19.08 -6.61
C THR A 280 -20.51 18.03 -7.23
N TRP A 281 -19.99 16.91 -7.68
CA TRP A 281 -20.76 15.87 -8.37
C TRP A 281 -21.58 15.04 -7.39
N GLU A 282 -22.80 14.69 -7.80
CA GLU A 282 -23.75 13.90 -7.02
C GLU A 282 -24.31 12.73 -7.83
N GLY A 283 -24.86 11.75 -7.15
CA GLY A 283 -25.58 10.62 -7.74
C GLY A 283 -24.74 9.85 -8.76
N SER A 284 -25.22 9.76 -10.01
CA SER A 284 -24.54 9.03 -11.08
C SER A 284 -23.18 9.61 -11.49
N GLN A 285 -22.96 10.91 -11.27
CA GLN A 285 -21.68 11.55 -11.58
C GLN A 285 -20.55 11.03 -10.67
N LEU A 286 -20.85 10.67 -9.40
CA LEU A 286 -19.88 10.03 -8.51
C LEU A 286 -19.35 8.70 -9.08
N ASN A 287 -20.16 7.96 -9.84
CA ASN A 287 -19.68 6.77 -10.52
C ASN A 287 -18.59 7.09 -11.55
N LYS A 288 -18.73 8.22 -12.26
CA LYS A 288 -17.70 8.69 -13.19
C LYS A 288 -16.42 9.13 -12.44
N ALA A 289 -16.58 9.82 -11.29
CA ALA A 289 -15.44 10.16 -10.44
C ALA A 289 -14.70 8.91 -9.94
N LYS A 290 -15.41 7.85 -9.53
CA LYS A 290 -14.81 6.56 -9.15
C LYS A 290 -14.08 5.90 -10.31
N GLU A 291 -14.60 5.99 -11.53
CA GLU A 291 -13.89 5.48 -12.72
C GLU A 291 -12.58 6.22 -12.97
N ILE A 292 -12.61 7.56 -12.87
CA ILE A 292 -11.40 8.38 -13.01
C ILE A 292 -10.39 8.01 -11.93
N LEU A 293 -10.81 7.94 -10.65
CA LEU A 293 -9.94 7.53 -9.55
C LEU A 293 -9.29 6.16 -9.81
N ALA A 294 -10.11 5.17 -10.17
CA ALA A 294 -9.62 3.81 -10.41
C ALA A 294 -8.66 3.75 -11.60
N TYR A 295 -8.96 4.49 -12.68
CA TYR A 295 -8.09 4.57 -13.85
C TYR A 295 -6.74 5.21 -13.50
N GLU A 296 -6.76 6.39 -12.87
CA GLU A 296 -5.54 7.13 -12.51
C GLU A 296 -4.62 6.31 -11.60
N LEU A 297 -5.18 5.65 -10.59
CA LEU A 297 -4.38 4.85 -9.66
C LEU A 297 -3.87 3.55 -10.30
N THR A 298 -4.66 2.91 -11.14
CA THR A 298 -4.22 1.71 -11.87
C THR A 298 -3.16 2.06 -12.90
N ASN A 299 -3.30 3.17 -13.62
CA ASN A 299 -2.29 3.68 -14.54
C ASN A 299 -0.97 3.97 -13.80
N LEU A 300 -1.02 4.62 -12.65
CA LEU A 300 0.16 4.96 -11.86
C LEU A 300 0.93 3.71 -11.39
N VAL A 301 0.23 2.62 -11.03
CA VAL A 301 0.82 1.39 -10.48
C VAL A 301 1.17 0.39 -11.57
N HIS A 302 0.30 0.16 -12.54
CA HIS A 302 0.39 -0.93 -13.53
C HIS A 302 0.65 -0.45 -14.95
N GLY A 303 0.53 0.85 -15.21
CA GLY A 303 0.70 1.45 -16.53
C GLY A 303 -0.61 1.60 -17.29
N GLU A 304 -0.55 2.44 -18.33
CA GLU A 304 -1.73 2.88 -19.11
C GLU A 304 -2.46 1.73 -19.80
N GLU A 305 -1.71 0.78 -20.36
CA GLU A 305 -2.29 -0.37 -21.07
C GLU A 305 -3.15 -1.22 -20.13
N GLU A 306 -2.62 -1.58 -18.95
CA GLU A 306 -3.36 -2.37 -17.97
C GLU A 306 -4.53 -1.59 -17.36
N ALA A 307 -4.40 -0.27 -17.18
CA ALA A 307 -5.49 0.57 -16.71
C ALA A 307 -6.65 0.63 -17.72
N LYS A 308 -6.36 0.73 -19.04
CA LYS A 308 -7.37 0.68 -20.11
C LYS A 308 -8.08 -0.67 -20.15
N LYS A 309 -7.31 -1.77 -20.13
CA LYS A 309 -7.88 -3.13 -20.10
C LYS A 309 -8.80 -3.33 -18.88
N ALA A 310 -8.36 -2.89 -17.69
CA ALA A 310 -9.16 -3.00 -16.49
C ALA A 310 -10.44 -2.16 -16.55
N GLN A 311 -10.38 -0.95 -17.11
CA GLN A 311 -11.53 -0.07 -17.29
C GLN A 311 -12.54 -0.65 -18.30
N GLU A 312 -12.07 -1.14 -19.43
CA GLU A 312 -12.91 -1.77 -20.47
C GLU A 312 -13.61 -3.01 -19.92
N GLY A 313 -12.85 -3.91 -19.24
CA GLY A 313 -13.42 -5.07 -18.57
C GLY A 313 -14.46 -4.70 -17.52
N ALA A 314 -14.21 -3.64 -16.73
CA ALA A 314 -15.18 -3.17 -15.74
C ALA A 314 -16.45 -2.62 -16.39
N ARG A 315 -16.34 -1.86 -17.49
CA ARG A 315 -17.50 -1.33 -18.22
C ARG A 315 -18.33 -2.43 -18.89
N ALA A 316 -17.68 -3.43 -19.48
CA ALA A 316 -18.34 -4.58 -20.08
C ALA A 316 -19.25 -5.33 -19.09
N LEU A 317 -18.82 -5.44 -17.82
CA LEU A 317 -19.61 -6.06 -16.74
C LEU A 317 -20.92 -5.32 -16.42
N PHE A 318 -20.97 -4.01 -16.66
CA PHE A 318 -22.15 -3.19 -16.34
C PHE A 318 -23.08 -2.94 -17.54
N SER A 319 -22.56 -3.08 -18.77
CA SER A 319 -23.34 -2.82 -20.00
C SER A 319 -24.07 -4.04 -20.57
N GLY A 320 -23.96 -5.22 -19.91
CA GLY A 320 -24.62 -6.45 -20.38
C GLY A 320 -24.06 -6.99 -21.70
N GLY A 321 -22.97 -6.46 -22.21
CA GLY A 321 -22.27 -6.92 -23.40
C GLY A 321 -20.98 -7.63 -22.99
N ALA A 322 -20.88 -8.91 -23.35
CA ALA A 322 -19.77 -9.77 -22.94
C ALA A 322 -18.48 -9.47 -23.71
N ASP A 323 -17.75 -8.44 -23.33
CA ASP A 323 -16.31 -8.43 -23.59
C ASP A 323 -15.56 -8.97 -22.36
N THR A 324 -15.42 -10.29 -22.34
CA THR A 324 -14.80 -11.06 -21.25
C THR A 324 -13.28 -11.13 -21.37
N ALA A 325 -12.68 -10.51 -22.39
CA ALA A 325 -11.27 -10.67 -22.72
C ALA A 325 -10.28 -10.17 -21.65
N HIS A 326 -10.73 -9.30 -20.74
CA HIS A 326 -9.88 -8.65 -19.73
C HIS A 326 -10.27 -8.92 -18.27
N MET A 327 -11.16 -9.90 -18.04
CA MET A 327 -11.52 -10.35 -16.70
C MET A 327 -10.45 -11.29 -16.11
N PRO A 328 -10.31 -11.38 -14.77
CA PRO A 328 -9.60 -12.49 -14.15
C PRO A 328 -10.15 -13.80 -14.69
N THR A 329 -9.28 -14.66 -15.18
CA THR A 329 -9.67 -15.93 -15.81
C THR A 329 -9.11 -17.10 -15.03
N THR A 330 -9.88 -18.19 -14.99
CA THR A 330 -9.47 -19.46 -14.44
C THR A 330 -9.65 -20.54 -15.50
N GLU A 331 -8.57 -21.19 -15.86
CA GLU A 331 -8.57 -22.35 -16.73
C GLU A 331 -8.79 -23.62 -15.91
N LEU A 332 -9.76 -24.42 -16.30
CA LEU A 332 -10.02 -25.76 -15.74
C LEU A 332 -9.42 -26.81 -16.63
N THR A 333 -8.81 -27.81 -16.02
CA THR A 333 -8.23 -28.98 -16.68
C THR A 333 -9.13 -30.21 -16.52
N ASP A 334 -8.85 -31.26 -17.26
CA ASP A 334 -9.64 -32.51 -17.20
C ASP A 334 -9.73 -33.10 -15.78
N GLU A 335 -8.71 -32.87 -14.94
CA GLU A 335 -8.67 -33.33 -13.55
C GLU A 335 -9.69 -32.61 -12.64
N ASP A 336 -10.25 -31.51 -13.10
CA ASP A 336 -11.23 -30.72 -12.34
C ASP A 336 -12.66 -31.21 -12.50
N PHE A 337 -12.88 -32.07 -13.49
CA PHE A 337 -14.19 -32.65 -13.81
C PHE A 337 -14.32 -34.06 -13.25
N VAL A 338 -15.53 -34.39 -12.78
CA VAL A 338 -15.87 -35.78 -12.41
C VAL A 338 -16.10 -36.63 -13.67
N GLU A 339 -16.18 -37.96 -13.51
CA GLU A 339 -16.30 -38.94 -14.64
C GLU A 339 -17.43 -38.59 -15.63
N GLU A 340 -18.48 -37.88 -15.21
CA GLU A 340 -19.58 -37.40 -16.04
C GLU A 340 -19.27 -36.09 -16.82
N GLY A 341 -18.04 -35.60 -16.79
CA GLY A 341 -17.65 -34.35 -17.46
C GLY A 341 -18.28 -33.08 -16.86
N THR A 342 -18.60 -33.12 -15.59
CA THR A 342 -19.20 -31.98 -14.87
C THR A 342 -18.33 -31.54 -13.69
N ILE A 343 -18.49 -30.28 -13.26
CA ILE A 343 -17.85 -29.71 -12.07
C ILE A 343 -18.89 -29.07 -11.18
N ASP A 344 -18.83 -29.27 -9.85
CA ASP A 344 -19.74 -28.59 -8.93
C ASP A 344 -19.42 -27.11 -8.78
N LEU A 345 -20.44 -26.27 -8.68
CA LEU A 345 -20.30 -24.82 -8.63
C LEU A 345 -19.45 -24.34 -7.45
N ILE A 346 -19.46 -25.04 -6.31
CA ILE A 346 -18.66 -24.67 -5.14
C ILE A 346 -17.16 -24.86 -5.45
N THR A 347 -16.80 -25.95 -6.12
CA THR A 347 -15.42 -26.18 -6.57
C THR A 347 -14.98 -25.14 -7.59
N MET A 348 -15.83 -24.78 -8.55
CA MET A 348 -15.56 -23.70 -9.48
C MET A 348 -15.31 -22.37 -8.76
N LEU A 349 -16.13 -22.01 -7.77
CA LEU A 349 -15.97 -20.79 -6.99
C LEU A 349 -14.65 -20.75 -6.21
N ILE A 350 -14.19 -21.89 -5.68
CA ILE A 350 -12.90 -22.00 -4.97
C ILE A 350 -11.75 -21.84 -5.96
N LYS A 351 -11.78 -22.57 -7.08
CA LYS A 351 -10.75 -22.51 -8.12
C LYS A 351 -10.63 -21.10 -8.72
N ALA A 352 -11.77 -20.45 -8.94
CA ALA A 352 -11.84 -19.07 -9.39
C ALA A 352 -11.42 -18.03 -8.32
N GLY A 353 -11.04 -18.45 -7.11
CA GLY A 353 -10.65 -17.54 -6.02
C GLY A 353 -11.79 -16.67 -5.49
N LEU A 354 -13.03 -16.99 -5.84
CA LEU A 354 -14.21 -16.23 -5.42
C LEU A 354 -14.64 -16.55 -3.99
N VAL A 355 -14.34 -17.74 -3.50
CA VAL A 355 -14.53 -18.16 -2.10
C VAL A 355 -13.31 -18.94 -1.62
N PRO A 356 -12.90 -18.80 -0.33
CA PRO A 356 -11.75 -19.54 0.20
C PRO A 356 -12.07 -20.97 0.64
N THR A 357 -13.35 -21.28 0.91
CA THR A 357 -13.77 -22.58 1.46
C THR A 357 -15.10 -23.05 0.90
N ARG A 358 -15.32 -24.40 0.94
CA ARG A 358 -16.61 -25.00 0.54
C ARG A 358 -17.78 -24.48 1.38
N SER A 359 -17.57 -24.22 2.67
CA SER A 359 -18.61 -23.69 3.57
C SER A 359 -19.04 -22.28 3.17
N GLU A 360 -18.09 -21.41 2.79
CA GLU A 360 -18.42 -20.08 2.29
C GLU A 360 -19.11 -20.13 0.92
N GLY A 361 -18.66 -21.02 0.03
CA GLY A 361 -19.30 -21.25 -1.26
C GLY A 361 -20.77 -21.65 -1.11
N ARG A 362 -21.05 -22.62 -0.26
CA ARG A 362 -22.42 -23.06 0.04
C ARG A 362 -23.28 -21.90 0.55
N ARG A 363 -22.80 -21.17 1.55
CA ARG A 363 -23.52 -20.02 2.12
C ARG A 363 -23.77 -18.93 1.07
N ALA A 364 -22.79 -18.65 0.20
CA ALA A 364 -22.95 -17.65 -0.84
C ALA A 364 -24.02 -18.02 -1.87
N ILE A 365 -24.11 -19.30 -2.24
CA ILE A 365 -25.14 -19.83 -3.15
C ILE A 365 -26.52 -19.76 -2.48
N GLU A 366 -26.69 -20.30 -1.25
CA GLU A 366 -27.94 -20.28 -0.50
C GLU A 366 -28.51 -18.88 -0.30
N GLN A 367 -27.64 -17.91 -0.04
CA GLN A 367 -28.00 -16.48 0.07
C GLN A 367 -28.31 -15.81 -1.28
N GLY A 368 -28.17 -16.55 -2.39
CA GLY A 368 -28.37 -16.06 -3.74
C GLY A 368 -27.37 -14.97 -4.13
N GLY A 369 -26.16 -15.05 -3.57
CA GLY A 369 -25.05 -14.15 -3.87
C GLY A 369 -24.18 -14.62 -5.04
N VAL A 370 -24.55 -15.69 -5.74
CA VAL A 370 -23.79 -16.26 -6.87
C VAL A 370 -24.61 -16.21 -8.15
N SER A 371 -23.99 -15.85 -9.26
CA SER A 371 -24.58 -15.96 -10.59
C SER A 371 -23.57 -16.48 -11.61
N ILE A 372 -24.09 -17.14 -12.66
CA ILE A 372 -23.37 -17.59 -13.85
C ILE A 372 -23.96 -16.82 -15.03
N ASP A 373 -23.15 -16.10 -15.78
CA ASP A 373 -23.57 -15.27 -16.93
C ASP A 373 -24.77 -14.34 -16.63
N GLY A 374 -24.81 -13.84 -15.37
CA GLY A 374 -25.89 -12.97 -14.88
C GLY A 374 -27.09 -13.72 -14.31
N GLU A 375 -27.24 -15.02 -14.56
CA GLU A 375 -28.32 -15.84 -14.00
C GLU A 375 -27.99 -16.26 -12.56
N LYS A 376 -28.88 -15.95 -11.63
CA LYS A 376 -28.70 -16.20 -10.21
C LYS A 376 -28.90 -17.70 -9.88
N ILE A 377 -27.89 -18.30 -9.26
CA ILE A 377 -27.92 -19.69 -8.84
C ILE A 377 -28.13 -19.77 -7.33
N THR A 378 -29.13 -20.58 -6.91
CA THR A 378 -29.43 -20.82 -5.49
C THR A 378 -29.37 -22.29 -5.10
N ASP A 379 -29.20 -23.18 -6.10
CA ASP A 379 -29.04 -24.62 -5.85
C ASP A 379 -27.55 -24.92 -5.52
N ILE A 380 -27.31 -25.40 -4.30
CA ILE A 380 -25.98 -25.80 -3.84
C ILE A 380 -25.43 -27.04 -4.55
N LYS A 381 -26.26 -27.80 -5.23
CA LYS A 381 -25.89 -28.99 -6.02
C LYS A 381 -25.72 -28.68 -7.50
N HIS A 382 -25.79 -27.40 -7.88
CA HIS A 382 -25.65 -27.01 -9.27
C HIS A 382 -24.27 -27.44 -9.80
N THR A 383 -24.30 -28.10 -10.96
CA THR A 383 -23.11 -28.54 -11.71
C THR A 383 -23.08 -27.87 -13.07
N VAL A 384 -21.89 -27.66 -13.59
CA VAL A 384 -21.65 -27.10 -14.91
C VAL A 384 -20.92 -28.14 -15.76
N SER A 385 -21.39 -28.36 -16.98
CA SER A 385 -20.74 -29.31 -17.90
C SER A 385 -19.47 -28.71 -18.52
N LYS A 386 -18.51 -29.55 -18.87
CA LYS A 386 -17.29 -29.15 -19.58
C LYS A 386 -17.65 -28.45 -20.90
N ASP A 387 -18.67 -28.93 -21.60
CA ASP A 387 -19.12 -28.35 -22.89
C ASP A 387 -19.56 -26.88 -22.74
N THR A 388 -20.22 -26.54 -21.62
CA THR A 388 -20.62 -25.16 -21.32
C THR A 388 -19.41 -24.25 -21.06
N LEU A 389 -18.30 -24.83 -20.62
CA LEU A 389 -17.08 -24.11 -20.27
C LEU A 389 -16.07 -24.06 -21.43
N THR A 390 -16.31 -24.75 -22.54
CA THR A 390 -15.45 -24.65 -23.74
C THR A 390 -15.65 -23.33 -24.47
N GLY A 391 -14.62 -22.90 -25.23
CA GLY A 391 -14.65 -21.65 -25.97
C GLY A 391 -14.53 -20.42 -25.05
N ASP A 392 -15.55 -19.57 -25.00
CA ASP A 392 -15.51 -18.35 -24.20
C ASP A 392 -15.71 -18.58 -22.70
N GLY A 393 -16.10 -19.80 -22.28
CA GLY A 393 -16.38 -20.13 -20.90
C GLY A 393 -17.58 -19.37 -20.34
N VAL A 394 -17.67 -19.29 -18.99
CA VAL A 394 -18.75 -18.61 -18.29
C VAL A 394 -18.21 -17.56 -17.32
N VAL A 395 -18.98 -16.51 -17.06
CA VAL A 395 -18.67 -15.49 -16.06
C VAL A 395 -19.31 -15.84 -14.72
N LEU A 396 -18.49 -16.22 -13.77
CA LEU A 396 -18.91 -16.38 -12.38
C LEU A 396 -18.90 -15.03 -11.66
N LYS A 397 -19.96 -14.77 -10.89
CA LYS A 397 -20.07 -13.58 -10.04
C LYS A 397 -20.42 -13.97 -8.61
N ARG A 398 -19.71 -13.37 -7.63
CA ARG A 398 -20.05 -13.46 -6.20
C ARG A 398 -20.34 -12.08 -5.64
N GLY A 399 -21.60 -11.86 -5.20
CA GLY A 399 -22.05 -10.55 -4.73
C GLY A 399 -21.99 -9.49 -5.82
N LYS A 400 -21.79 -8.23 -5.42
CA LYS A 400 -21.75 -7.11 -6.37
C LYS A 400 -20.34 -6.81 -6.94
N LYS A 401 -19.28 -7.40 -6.35
CA LYS A 401 -17.92 -6.91 -6.50
C LYS A 401 -16.88 -7.92 -6.98
N LYS A 402 -17.16 -9.22 -6.99
CA LYS A 402 -16.22 -10.28 -7.37
C LYS A 402 -16.67 -11.02 -8.61
N PHE A 403 -15.78 -11.13 -9.60
CA PHE A 403 -16.03 -11.75 -10.89
C PHE A 403 -14.83 -12.60 -11.30
N ASN A 404 -15.07 -13.66 -12.04
CA ASN A 404 -14.03 -14.45 -12.69
C ASN A 404 -14.63 -15.14 -13.91
N ARG A 405 -13.89 -15.17 -15.01
CA ARG A 405 -14.22 -15.96 -16.18
C ARG A 405 -13.63 -17.36 -16.01
N VAL A 406 -14.45 -18.38 -16.09
CA VAL A 406 -14.01 -19.77 -15.98
C VAL A 406 -14.24 -20.47 -17.32
N TYR A 407 -13.21 -21.09 -17.83
CA TYR A 407 -13.27 -21.84 -19.08
C TYR A 407 -12.53 -23.18 -18.95
N ALA A 408 -12.90 -24.16 -19.76
CA ALA A 408 -12.24 -25.44 -19.87
C ALA A 408 -11.43 -25.51 -21.16
N LYS A 409 -10.26 -26.13 -21.05
CA LYS A 409 -9.39 -26.39 -22.18
C LYS A 409 -9.74 -27.69 -22.87
#